data_94befedb4aa06796db7d8a95c49e447c
#
_entry.id   94befedb4aa06796db7d8a95c49e447c
#
_cell.length_a   1.000
_cell.length_b   1.000
_cell.length_c   1.000
_cell.angle_alpha   90.00
_cell.angle_beta   90.00
_cell.angle_gamma   90.00
#
_symmetry.space_group_name_H-M   'P 1'
#
loop_
_entity.id
_entity.type
_entity.pdbx_description
1 polymer ?
#
loop_
_entity_poly.entity_id
_entity_poly.type
_entity_poly.pdbx_seq_one_letter_code
_entity_poly.pdbx_strand_id
1 'polypeptide(L)'
;MKNFDSTTTQGYIPYEDLFPDATDTSHLSAEMEEVFSLFFKDFDYKIMEVKVDQEAKKATASVRLTTIDSRALAKDFAAAHLKQSILENADTVSSSTNSSSLEDHYLLLGKMLKTKKYKEVETNCTIHLLQNGDDWIIQKNENLENELVGGLLTYLSDPNILTPSETVDVYMKTLKKMDTEQLNTYLNLDAVLNTDDEQEKEIATALVKQIHKCFNYEIKDATDHGYTANVNVAVTSFDSASILEKYETKLDKYLATPEAVIDGEEGRLAKSQEYLLDAIKNNKATSKTDVPIDW
;
A
#
# COMPACT_ATOMS: atom_id res chain seq x y z
N MET A 1 12.22 12.22 26.55
CA MET A 1 11.17 12.29 25.52
C MET A 1 10.39 13.61 25.52
N LYS A 2 10.05 14.20 26.66
CA LYS A 2 9.48 15.58 26.70
C LYS A 2 10.46 16.65 26.16
N ASN A 3 11.77 16.40 26.27
CA ASN A 3 12.83 17.15 25.62
C ASN A 3 13.56 16.13 24.75
N PHE A 4 13.02 15.89 23.53
CA PHE A 4 13.55 14.91 22.62
C PHE A 4 15.07 15.10 22.43
N ASP A 5 15.81 14.06 22.72
CA ASP A 5 17.24 13.92 22.45
C ASP A 5 17.42 12.60 21.72
N SER A 6 17.89 12.68 20.48
CA SER A 6 18.04 11.53 19.57
C SER A 6 18.91 10.42 20.19
N THR A 7 20.03 10.79 20.81
CA THR A 7 20.95 9.84 21.44
C THR A 7 20.31 9.06 22.60
N THR A 8 19.57 9.78 23.47
CA THR A 8 18.86 9.16 24.59
C THR A 8 17.71 8.28 24.06
N THR A 9 16.99 8.73 23.04
CA THR A 9 15.87 7.97 22.44
C THR A 9 16.35 6.69 21.81
N GLN A 10 17.43 6.71 21.03
CA GLN A 10 18.08 5.51 20.47
C GLN A 10 18.51 4.51 21.55
N GLY A 11 18.93 5.01 22.70
CA GLY A 11 19.25 4.17 23.83
C GLY A 11 18.07 3.37 24.40
N TYR A 12 16.81 3.76 24.10
CA TYR A 12 15.60 3.05 24.49
C TYR A 12 14.89 2.38 23.31
N ILE A 13 14.97 2.96 22.12
CA ILE A 13 14.29 2.53 20.90
C ILE A 13 15.31 2.60 19.76
N PRO A 14 16.09 1.54 19.54
CA PRO A 14 16.97 1.45 18.38
C PRO A 14 16.20 1.64 17.07
N TYR A 15 16.80 2.26 16.08
CA TYR A 15 16.14 2.52 14.80
C TYR A 15 15.73 1.22 14.10
N GLU A 16 16.55 0.20 14.20
CA GLU A 16 16.35 -1.10 13.58
C GLU A 16 15.11 -1.82 14.15
N ASP A 17 14.75 -1.56 15.39
CA ASP A 17 13.65 -2.26 16.07
C ASP A 17 12.27 -1.90 15.50
N LEU A 18 12.12 -0.74 14.85
CA LEU A 18 10.89 -0.39 14.16
C LEU A 18 10.70 -1.18 12.86
N PHE A 19 11.78 -1.58 12.21
CA PHE A 19 11.76 -2.26 10.92
C PHE A 19 12.82 -3.37 10.89
N PRO A 20 12.61 -4.47 11.63
CA PRO A 20 13.59 -5.54 11.78
C PRO A 20 13.89 -6.28 10.47
N ASP A 21 12.97 -6.23 9.50
CA ASP A 21 13.12 -6.87 8.19
C ASP A 21 13.80 -5.98 7.15
N ALA A 22 14.21 -4.76 7.51
CA ALA A 22 14.92 -3.88 6.59
C ALA A 22 16.30 -4.46 6.23
N THR A 23 16.59 -4.56 4.94
CA THR A 23 17.79 -5.25 4.42
C THR A 23 19.04 -4.38 4.36
N ASP A 24 18.87 -3.06 4.31
CA ASP A 24 19.96 -2.09 4.32
C ASP A 24 19.79 -1.12 5.50
N THR A 25 20.70 -1.20 6.47
CA THR A 25 20.72 -0.37 7.67
C THR A 25 21.91 0.61 7.67
N SER A 26 22.64 0.74 6.55
CA SER A 26 23.95 1.38 6.50
C SER A 26 23.92 2.91 6.54
N HIS A 27 22.77 3.54 6.27
CA HIS A 27 22.63 4.99 6.20
C HIS A 27 21.56 5.50 7.14
N LEU A 28 21.98 6.32 8.13
CA LEU A 28 21.09 7.11 8.98
C LEU A 28 21.17 8.55 8.50
N SER A 29 20.09 9.06 7.93
CA SER A 29 19.99 10.46 7.51
C SER A 29 19.41 11.34 8.61
N ALA A 30 19.63 12.65 8.52
CA ALA A 30 19.02 13.61 9.44
C ALA A 30 17.47 13.56 9.42
N GLU A 31 16.90 13.16 8.28
CA GLU A 31 15.47 12.95 8.09
C GLU A 31 14.92 11.82 8.96
N MET A 32 15.71 10.76 9.19
CA MET A 32 15.30 9.66 10.08
C MET A 32 15.23 10.13 11.53
N GLU A 33 16.20 10.93 11.98
CA GLU A 33 16.17 11.51 13.34
C GLU A 33 14.93 12.41 13.55
N GLU A 34 14.52 13.12 12.51
CA GLU A 34 13.34 13.99 12.55
C GLU A 34 12.05 13.20 12.83
N VAL A 35 11.95 11.94 12.39
CA VAL A 35 10.75 11.08 12.59
C VAL A 35 10.43 10.95 14.08
N PHE A 36 11.42 10.65 14.92
CA PHE A 36 11.20 10.56 16.36
C PHE A 36 10.85 11.91 16.98
N SER A 37 11.43 12.99 16.48
CA SER A 37 11.07 14.35 16.93
C SER A 37 9.60 14.66 16.62
N LEU A 38 9.13 14.28 15.44
CA LEU A 38 7.73 14.45 15.05
C LEU A 38 6.79 13.53 15.84
N PHE A 39 7.20 12.29 16.07
CA PHE A 39 6.42 11.29 16.79
C PHE A 39 6.21 11.71 18.25
N PHE A 40 7.28 12.18 18.93
CA PHE A 40 7.25 12.56 20.34
C PHE A 40 6.88 14.03 20.59
N LYS A 41 6.51 14.78 19.55
CA LYS A 41 6.19 16.21 19.67
C LYS A 41 5.15 16.52 20.75
N ASP A 42 4.09 15.72 20.80
CA ASP A 42 2.95 15.88 21.72
C ASP A 42 2.97 14.80 22.83
N PHE A 43 4.12 14.15 23.04
CA PHE A 43 4.30 13.14 24.09
C PHE A 43 4.19 13.76 25.48
N ASP A 44 3.35 13.15 26.31
CA ASP A 44 3.25 13.50 27.72
C ASP A 44 3.14 12.24 28.60
N TYR A 45 3.41 12.39 29.88
CA TYR A 45 3.26 11.30 30.84
C TYR A 45 2.77 11.78 32.19
N LYS A 46 2.07 10.90 32.92
CA LYS A 46 1.64 11.12 34.29
C LYS A 46 1.95 9.89 35.13
N ILE A 47 2.75 10.07 36.20
CA ILE A 47 2.98 9.02 37.18
C ILE A 47 1.73 8.90 38.04
N MET A 48 1.14 7.72 38.07
CA MET A 48 -0.10 7.42 38.79
C MET A 48 0.18 6.84 40.16
N GLU A 49 1.13 5.91 40.25
CA GLU A 49 1.50 5.23 41.50
C GLU A 49 2.96 4.78 41.43
N VAL A 50 3.65 4.80 42.59
CA VAL A 50 4.98 4.21 42.73
C VAL A 50 4.95 3.27 43.95
N LYS A 51 5.35 2.03 43.75
CA LYS A 51 5.52 1.01 44.78
C LYS A 51 7.00 0.69 44.92
N VAL A 52 7.54 0.82 46.15
CA VAL A 52 8.93 0.56 46.45
C VAL A 52 9.03 -0.65 47.36
N ASP A 53 9.83 -1.63 46.96
CA ASP A 53 10.27 -2.76 47.76
C ASP A 53 11.73 -2.49 48.20
N GLN A 54 11.91 -2.04 49.41
CA GLN A 54 13.23 -1.66 49.94
C GLN A 54 14.12 -2.91 50.16
N GLU A 55 13.53 -4.05 50.53
CA GLU A 55 14.27 -5.30 50.78
C GLU A 55 14.82 -5.86 49.47
N ALA A 56 14.00 -5.87 48.40
CA ALA A 56 14.40 -6.31 47.08
C ALA A 56 15.19 -5.23 46.31
N LYS A 57 15.29 -4.00 46.81
CA LYS A 57 15.89 -2.85 46.08
C LYS A 57 15.25 -2.64 44.72
N LYS A 58 13.93 -2.78 44.64
CA LYS A 58 13.13 -2.65 43.41
C LYS A 58 12.01 -1.65 43.58
N ALA A 59 11.63 -1.01 42.52
CA ALA A 59 10.42 -0.21 42.48
C ALA A 59 9.65 -0.45 41.19
N THR A 60 8.35 -0.21 41.25
CA THR A 60 7.46 -0.27 40.09
C THR A 60 6.67 1.02 40.04
N ALA A 61 6.72 1.70 38.89
CA ALA A 61 5.93 2.90 38.63
C ALA A 61 4.84 2.60 37.62
N SER A 62 3.59 2.87 37.97
CA SER A 62 2.48 2.88 37.03
C SER A 62 2.39 4.28 36.41
N VAL A 63 2.52 4.35 35.11
CA VAL A 63 2.61 5.60 34.35
C VAL A 63 1.54 5.60 33.26
N ARG A 64 0.84 6.72 33.12
CA ARG A 64 -0.02 6.97 31.96
C ARG A 64 0.80 7.76 30.94
N LEU A 65 0.87 7.23 29.72
CA LEU A 65 1.53 7.85 28.59
C LEU A 65 0.49 8.46 27.66
N THR A 66 0.77 9.63 27.13
CA THR A 66 0.03 10.24 26.00
C THR A 66 0.93 10.18 24.78
N THR A 67 0.47 9.49 23.75
CA THR A 67 1.18 9.34 22.47
C THR A 67 0.21 9.63 21.32
N ILE A 68 0.72 9.76 20.11
CA ILE A 68 -0.14 9.74 18.92
C ILE A 68 -0.75 8.35 18.75
N ASP A 69 -1.86 8.23 18.00
CA ASP A 69 -2.49 6.96 17.63
C ASP A 69 -1.54 6.15 16.74
N SER A 70 -0.69 5.36 17.38
CA SER A 70 0.34 4.55 16.72
C SER A 70 -0.26 3.47 15.83
N ARG A 71 -1.47 2.96 16.15
CA ARG A 71 -2.16 2.00 15.29
C ARG A 71 -2.63 2.64 13.99
N ALA A 72 -3.19 3.84 14.07
CA ALA A 72 -3.60 4.58 12.87
C ALA A 72 -2.38 4.94 12.00
N LEU A 73 -1.27 5.32 12.63
CA LEU A 73 -0.01 5.58 11.92
C LEU A 73 0.50 4.33 11.21
N ALA A 74 0.54 3.17 11.88
CA ALA A 74 0.97 1.90 11.30
C ALA A 74 0.07 1.44 10.15
N LYS A 75 -1.26 1.63 10.27
CA LYS A 75 -2.19 1.38 9.16
C LYS A 75 -1.90 2.25 7.93
N ASP A 76 -1.70 3.53 8.15
CA ASP A 76 -1.37 4.46 7.06
C ASP A 76 -0.04 4.11 6.42
N PHE A 77 0.95 3.70 7.22
CA PHE A 77 2.25 3.23 6.73
C PHE A 77 2.08 1.97 5.87
N ALA A 78 1.39 0.95 6.37
CA ALA A 78 1.16 -0.29 5.64
C ALA A 78 0.43 -0.05 4.31
N ALA A 79 -0.60 0.81 4.30
CA ALA A 79 -1.31 1.18 3.08
C ALA A 79 -0.42 1.93 2.07
N ALA A 80 0.44 2.81 2.55
CA ALA A 80 1.36 3.54 1.68
C ALA A 80 2.48 2.64 1.13
N HIS A 81 3.02 1.75 1.96
CA HIS A 81 4.01 0.76 1.55
C HIS A 81 3.45 -0.21 0.50
N LEU A 82 2.25 -0.76 0.73
CA LEU A 82 1.55 -1.60 -0.25
C LEU A 82 1.32 -0.87 -1.58
N LYS A 83 0.86 0.39 -1.51
CA LYS A 83 0.71 1.22 -2.71
C LYS A 83 2.02 1.39 -3.46
N GLN A 84 3.12 1.64 -2.77
CA GLN A 84 4.44 1.79 -3.38
C GLN A 84 4.86 0.50 -4.08
N SER A 85 4.74 -0.65 -3.42
CA SER A 85 5.04 -1.97 -4.00
C SER A 85 4.23 -2.26 -5.27
N ILE A 86 2.94 -1.89 -5.31
CA ILE A 86 2.11 -2.05 -6.51
C ILE A 86 2.63 -1.15 -7.65
N LEU A 87 3.03 0.09 -7.35
CA LEU A 87 3.54 1.02 -8.37
C LEU A 87 4.92 0.61 -8.90
N GLU A 88 5.78 0.04 -8.06
CA GLU A 88 7.08 -0.49 -8.48
C GLU A 88 6.93 -1.63 -9.50
N ASN A 89 5.91 -2.47 -9.35
CA ASN A 89 5.57 -3.51 -10.32
C ASN A 89 4.99 -2.95 -11.64
N ALA A 90 4.56 -1.69 -11.65
CA ALA A 90 4.05 -1.00 -12.83
C ALA A 90 5.10 -0.13 -13.52
N ASP A 91 6.33 -0.09 -13.01
CA ASP A 91 7.42 0.73 -13.55
C ASP A 91 8.41 -0.13 -14.33
N THR A 92 8.55 0.13 -15.62
CA THR A 92 9.48 -0.58 -16.52
C THR A 92 10.95 -0.31 -16.23
N VAL A 93 11.25 0.77 -15.48
CA VAL A 93 12.62 1.22 -15.22
C VAL A 93 13.18 0.62 -13.93
N SER A 94 12.33 0.15 -13.04
CA SER A 94 12.72 -0.39 -11.72
C SER A 94 13.16 -1.85 -11.79
N SER A 95 14.27 -2.13 -12.46
CA SER A 95 14.97 -3.43 -12.34
C SER A 95 15.87 -3.50 -11.09
N SER A 96 15.63 -2.70 -10.06
CA SER A 96 16.36 -2.73 -8.81
C SER A 96 15.61 -3.56 -7.78
N THR A 97 16.27 -4.62 -7.35
CA THR A 97 15.98 -5.46 -6.20
C THR A 97 15.05 -4.80 -5.17
N ASN A 98 13.93 -5.45 -4.87
CA ASN A 98 12.96 -5.13 -3.80
C ASN A 98 13.58 -5.16 -2.39
N SER A 99 14.59 -4.36 -2.14
CA SER A 99 15.12 -4.14 -0.80
C SER A 99 14.68 -2.76 -0.36
N SER A 100 13.55 -2.67 0.35
CA SER A 100 13.23 -1.45 1.06
C SER A 100 14.29 -1.23 2.13
N SER A 101 15.05 -0.15 1.98
CA SER A 101 16.06 0.21 2.97
C SER A 101 15.39 0.71 4.25
N LEU A 102 16.10 0.63 5.36
CA LEU A 102 15.64 1.23 6.61
C LEU A 102 15.31 2.73 6.42
N GLU A 103 16.13 3.42 5.63
CA GLU A 103 15.91 4.82 5.28
C GLU A 103 14.58 5.07 4.56
N ASP A 104 14.24 4.24 3.57
CA ASP A 104 12.97 4.38 2.82
C ASP A 104 11.75 4.24 3.74
N HIS A 105 11.79 3.28 4.69
CA HIS A 105 10.75 3.11 5.69
C HIS A 105 10.59 4.34 6.58
N TYR A 106 11.70 4.89 7.07
CA TYR A 106 11.67 6.10 7.89
C TYR A 106 11.23 7.33 7.12
N LEU A 107 11.66 7.50 5.87
CA LEU A 107 11.18 8.59 5.00
C LEU A 107 9.67 8.51 4.77
N LEU A 108 9.14 7.30 4.56
CA LEU A 108 7.71 7.07 4.41
C LEU A 108 6.96 7.41 5.70
N LEU A 109 7.45 6.96 6.85
CA LEU A 109 6.88 7.24 8.17
C LEU A 109 6.90 8.75 8.46
N GLY A 110 8.03 9.41 8.20
CA GLY A 110 8.19 10.86 8.34
C GLY A 110 7.22 11.65 7.46
N LYS A 111 7.01 11.20 6.22
CA LYS A 111 6.00 11.78 5.33
C LYS A 111 4.59 11.68 5.91
N MET A 112 4.23 10.55 6.53
CA MET A 112 2.93 10.39 7.20
C MET A 112 2.78 11.40 8.35
N LEU A 113 3.77 11.49 9.23
CA LEU A 113 3.78 12.39 10.38
C LEU A 113 3.73 13.87 9.99
N LYS A 114 4.33 14.26 8.85
CA LYS A 114 4.29 15.63 8.32
C LYS A 114 2.97 15.99 7.65
N THR A 115 2.32 15.03 7.01
CA THR A 115 1.16 15.29 6.15
C THR A 115 -0.18 14.99 6.81
N LYS A 116 -0.20 14.16 7.85
CA LYS A 116 -1.41 13.75 8.57
C LYS A 116 -1.33 14.19 10.04
N LYS A 117 -2.49 14.47 10.61
CA LYS A 117 -2.64 14.72 12.04
C LYS A 117 -3.29 13.49 12.68
N TYR A 118 -2.55 12.84 13.57
CA TYR A 118 -3.03 11.72 14.36
C TYR A 118 -3.64 12.21 15.67
N LYS A 119 -4.61 11.47 16.20
CA LYS A 119 -5.20 11.75 17.52
C LYS A 119 -4.20 11.36 18.60
N GLU A 120 -4.31 12.01 19.74
CA GLU A 120 -3.63 11.60 20.96
C GLU A 120 -4.40 10.43 21.60
N VAL A 121 -3.65 9.45 22.11
CA VAL A 121 -4.15 8.26 22.78
C VAL A 121 -3.44 8.12 24.12
N GLU A 122 -4.19 7.84 25.19
CA GLU A 122 -3.65 7.52 26.50
C GLU A 122 -3.49 6.01 26.66
N THR A 123 -2.30 5.56 27.07
CA THR A 123 -1.98 4.16 27.39
C THR A 123 -1.40 4.07 28.81
N ASN A 124 -1.55 2.93 29.46
CA ASN A 124 -0.92 2.68 30.75
C ASN A 124 0.34 1.84 30.54
N CYS A 125 1.42 2.26 31.15
CA CYS A 125 2.74 1.65 31.12
C CYS A 125 3.20 1.31 32.53
N THR A 126 3.91 0.20 32.71
CA THR A 126 4.54 -0.19 33.97
C THR A 126 6.05 -0.14 33.84
N ILE A 127 6.68 0.79 34.56
CA ILE A 127 8.12 0.96 34.55
C ILE A 127 8.71 0.25 35.76
N HIS A 128 9.63 -0.69 35.51
CA HIS A 128 10.40 -1.36 36.55
C HIS A 128 11.74 -0.64 36.77
N LEU A 129 12.09 -0.46 38.07
CA LEU A 129 13.30 0.22 38.47
C LEU A 129 14.11 -0.65 39.43
N LEU A 130 15.42 -0.56 39.32
CA LEU A 130 16.38 -1.15 40.25
C LEU A 130 17.15 -0.05 40.97
N GLN A 131 17.36 -0.21 42.28
CA GLN A 131 18.22 0.67 43.03
C GLN A 131 19.69 0.30 42.79
N ASN A 132 20.47 1.31 42.38
CA ASN A 132 21.91 1.22 42.23
C ASN A 132 22.59 2.32 43.04
N GLY A 133 23.09 1.99 44.23
CA GLY A 133 23.54 2.98 45.18
C GLY A 133 22.38 3.86 45.67
N ASP A 134 22.50 5.16 45.50
CA ASP A 134 21.46 6.15 45.84
C ASP A 134 20.47 6.43 44.69
N ASP A 135 20.73 5.90 43.49
CA ASP A 135 19.96 6.16 42.29
C ASP A 135 19.00 5.01 41.96
N TRP A 136 17.92 5.35 41.25
CA TRP A 136 17.01 4.40 40.66
C TRP A 136 17.21 4.33 39.13
N ILE A 137 17.48 3.15 38.62
CA ILE A 137 17.73 2.90 37.19
C ILE A 137 16.52 2.19 36.58
N ILE A 138 15.99 2.72 35.47
CA ILE A 138 14.93 2.07 34.70
C ILE A 138 15.46 0.78 34.08
N GLN A 139 14.74 -0.31 34.30
CA GLN A 139 14.99 -1.57 33.62
C GLN A 139 14.43 -1.50 32.22
N LYS A 140 15.27 -1.58 31.22
CA LYS A 140 14.88 -1.70 29.82
C LYS A 140 14.41 -3.10 29.51
N ASN A 141 13.37 -3.22 28.73
CA ASN A 141 12.87 -4.45 28.13
C ASN A 141 12.02 -4.08 26.90
N GLU A 142 11.80 -5.05 26.02
CA GLU A 142 11.03 -4.89 24.78
C GLU A 142 9.61 -4.37 25.01
N ASN A 143 8.96 -4.75 26.12
CA ASN A 143 7.64 -4.24 26.47
C ASN A 143 7.66 -2.73 26.73
N LEU A 144 8.65 -2.24 27.49
CA LEU A 144 8.78 -0.82 27.78
C LEU A 144 9.04 -0.02 26.49
N GLU A 145 9.90 -0.53 25.62
CA GLU A 145 10.21 0.10 24.34
C GLU A 145 8.96 0.26 23.48
N ASN A 146 8.19 -0.82 23.33
CA ASN A 146 6.92 -0.80 22.60
C ASN A 146 5.86 0.10 23.26
N GLU A 147 5.74 0.09 24.60
CA GLU A 147 4.81 0.95 25.32
C GLU A 147 5.16 2.44 25.16
N LEU A 148 6.45 2.79 25.14
CA LEU A 148 6.91 4.18 24.95
C LEU A 148 6.51 4.75 23.59
N VAL A 149 6.40 3.93 22.57
CA VAL A 149 5.91 4.30 21.23
C VAL A 149 4.43 3.97 21.01
N GLY A 150 3.67 3.77 22.10
CA GLY A 150 2.23 3.52 22.02
C GLY A 150 1.86 2.24 21.26
N GLY A 151 2.72 1.22 21.29
CA GLY A 151 2.51 -0.06 20.59
C GLY A 151 2.98 -0.08 19.14
N LEU A 152 3.66 0.95 18.66
CA LEU A 152 4.03 1.09 17.25
C LEU A 152 4.84 -0.11 16.71
N LEU A 153 5.80 -0.63 17.50
CA LEU A 153 6.61 -1.79 17.12
C LEU A 153 5.72 -3.00 16.79
N THR A 154 4.77 -3.31 17.67
CA THR A 154 3.82 -4.39 17.46
C THR A 154 2.93 -4.15 16.23
N TYR A 155 2.45 -2.91 16.05
CA TYR A 155 1.56 -2.60 14.93
C TYR A 155 2.27 -2.60 13.57
N LEU A 156 3.53 -2.19 13.50
CA LEU A 156 4.31 -2.24 12.25
C LEU A 156 4.67 -3.67 11.85
N SER A 157 4.80 -4.58 12.84
CA SER A 157 5.08 -6.00 12.62
C SER A 157 3.82 -6.85 12.43
N ASP A 158 2.61 -6.26 12.56
CA ASP A 158 1.35 -6.99 12.41
C ASP A 158 0.99 -7.17 10.93
N PRO A 159 1.07 -8.39 10.37
CA PRO A 159 0.72 -8.63 8.98
C PRO A 159 -0.76 -8.38 8.68
N ASN A 160 -1.61 -8.34 9.71
CA ASN A 160 -3.05 -8.11 9.60
C ASN A 160 -3.45 -6.69 10.04
N ILE A 161 -2.50 -5.76 10.07
CA ILE A 161 -2.80 -4.35 10.45
C ILE A 161 -3.84 -3.72 9.52
N LEU A 162 -3.82 -4.08 8.22
CA LEU A 162 -4.89 -3.80 7.27
C LEU A 162 -5.85 -4.99 7.24
N THR A 163 -7.14 -4.72 7.32
CA THR A 163 -8.16 -5.73 7.08
C THR A 163 -8.16 -6.15 5.60
N PRO A 164 -8.69 -7.35 5.25
CA PRO A 164 -8.82 -7.78 3.86
C PRO A 164 -9.47 -6.73 2.95
N SER A 165 -10.56 -6.10 3.40
CA SER A 165 -11.21 -5.02 2.66
C SER A 165 -10.32 -3.80 2.46
N GLU A 166 -9.57 -3.40 3.50
CA GLU A 166 -8.64 -2.26 3.40
C GLU A 166 -7.50 -2.56 2.43
N THR A 167 -6.98 -3.78 2.44
CA THR A 167 -5.93 -4.23 1.50
C THR A 167 -6.42 -4.16 0.05
N VAL A 168 -7.59 -4.74 -0.23
CA VAL A 168 -8.21 -4.68 -1.57
C VAL A 168 -8.51 -3.23 -1.98
N ASP A 169 -8.96 -2.41 -1.06
CA ASP A 169 -9.26 -0.99 -1.34
C ASP A 169 -7.99 -0.21 -1.75
N VAL A 170 -6.88 -0.43 -1.05
CA VAL A 170 -5.57 0.16 -1.42
C VAL A 170 -5.16 -0.30 -2.81
N TYR A 171 -5.29 -1.60 -3.09
CA TYR A 171 -4.94 -2.19 -4.36
C TYR A 171 -5.76 -1.60 -5.52
N MET A 172 -7.07 -1.66 -5.40
CA MET A 172 -7.99 -1.16 -6.43
C MET A 172 -7.89 0.37 -6.63
N LYS A 173 -7.71 1.13 -5.55
CA LYS A 173 -7.45 2.57 -5.62
C LYS A 173 -6.15 2.90 -6.34
N THR A 174 -5.13 2.07 -6.14
CA THR A 174 -3.83 2.25 -6.81
C THR A 174 -3.97 2.00 -8.29
N LEU A 175 -4.58 0.87 -8.70
CA LEU A 175 -4.85 0.58 -10.11
C LEU A 175 -5.65 1.70 -10.80
N LYS A 176 -6.69 2.19 -10.11
CA LYS A 176 -7.54 3.28 -10.64
C LYS A 176 -6.79 4.59 -10.86
N LYS A 177 -5.71 4.82 -10.14
CA LYS A 177 -4.88 6.05 -10.21
C LYS A 177 -3.66 5.91 -11.11
N MET A 178 -3.33 4.73 -11.58
CA MET A 178 -2.27 4.53 -12.56
C MET A 178 -2.62 5.31 -13.82
N ASP A 179 -1.61 5.87 -14.47
CA ASP A 179 -1.77 6.37 -15.83
C ASP A 179 -1.85 5.20 -16.84
N THR A 180 -2.03 5.53 -18.11
CA THR A 180 -2.21 4.51 -19.15
C THR A 180 -0.94 3.66 -19.35
N GLU A 181 0.25 4.25 -19.20
CA GLU A 181 1.53 3.56 -19.37
C GLU A 181 1.78 2.59 -18.21
N GLN A 182 1.62 3.06 -16.98
CA GLN A 182 1.72 2.25 -15.78
C GLN A 182 0.72 1.07 -15.81
N LEU A 183 -0.52 1.34 -16.22
CA LEU A 183 -1.54 0.31 -16.30
C LEU A 183 -1.24 -0.71 -17.40
N ASN A 184 -0.69 -0.28 -18.54
CA ASN A 184 -0.25 -1.18 -19.61
C ASN A 184 0.86 -2.11 -19.12
N THR A 185 1.88 -1.55 -18.46
CA THR A 185 2.98 -2.31 -17.88
C THR A 185 2.47 -3.31 -16.83
N TYR A 186 1.62 -2.86 -15.93
CA TYR A 186 1.07 -3.69 -14.87
C TYR A 186 0.22 -4.86 -15.40
N LEU A 187 -0.64 -4.62 -16.39
CA LEU A 187 -1.49 -5.63 -17.01
C LEU A 187 -0.72 -6.52 -18.01
N ASN A 188 0.44 -6.06 -18.47
CA ASN A 188 1.31 -6.73 -19.42
C ASN A 188 0.56 -7.21 -20.67
N LEU A 189 -0.33 -6.40 -21.22
CA LEU A 189 -1.18 -6.77 -22.36
C LEU A 189 -0.37 -7.02 -23.64
N ASP A 190 0.75 -6.33 -23.81
CA ASP A 190 1.64 -6.55 -24.97
C ASP A 190 2.20 -7.98 -24.96
N ALA A 191 2.53 -8.54 -23.78
CA ALA A 191 2.96 -9.94 -23.68
C ALA A 191 1.79 -10.92 -23.81
N VAL A 192 0.58 -10.54 -23.38
CA VAL A 192 -0.62 -11.38 -23.54
C VAL A 192 -0.98 -11.54 -25.02
N LEU A 193 -0.89 -10.47 -25.79
CA LEU A 193 -1.14 -10.50 -27.23
C LEU A 193 0.04 -11.10 -28.01
N ASN A 194 1.23 -11.16 -27.39
CA ASN A 194 2.46 -11.77 -27.93
C ASN A 194 2.70 -11.40 -29.41
N THR A 195 2.61 -10.10 -29.73
CA THR A 195 2.65 -9.62 -31.09
C THR A 195 3.74 -8.58 -31.30
N ASP A 196 4.39 -8.68 -32.48
CA ASP A 196 5.27 -7.65 -33.01
C ASP A 196 4.54 -6.72 -34.01
N ASP A 197 3.27 -7.04 -34.33
CA ASP A 197 2.44 -6.27 -35.24
C ASP A 197 2.02 -4.91 -34.64
N GLU A 198 2.27 -3.83 -35.37
CA GLU A 198 1.98 -2.47 -34.91
C GLU A 198 0.47 -2.20 -34.74
N GLN A 199 -0.39 -2.85 -35.55
CA GLN A 199 -1.84 -2.67 -35.45
C GLN A 199 -2.39 -3.40 -34.22
N GLU A 200 -1.86 -4.57 -33.88
CA GLU A 200 -2.24 -5.29 -32.67
C GLU A 200 -1.76 -4.56 -31.42
N LYS A 201 -0.57 -3.94 -31.43
CA LYS A 201 -0.12 -3.04 -30.36
C LYS A 201 -1.04 -1.83 -30.18
N GLU A 202 -1.55 -1.27 -31.30
CA GLU A 202 -2.51 -0.18 -31.22
C GLU A 202 -3.84 -0.62 -30.60
N ILE A 203 -4.30 -1.84 -30.90
CA ILE A 203 -5.48 -2.46 -30.28
C ILE A 203 -5.25 -2.65 -28.77
N ALA A 204 -4.09 -3.19 -28.36
CA ALA A 204 -3.71 -3.32 -26.95
C ALA A 204 -3.77 -1.98 -26.22
N THR A 205 -3.12 -0.98 -26.79
CA THR A 205 -3.14 0.38 -26.24
C THR A 205 -4.56 0.94 -26.14
N ALA A 206 -5.42 0.70 -27.11
CA ALA A 206 -6.80 1.15 -27.07
C ALA A 206 -7.61 0.44 -25.98
N LEU A 207 -7.39 -0.84 -25.75
CA LEU A 207 -7.99 -1.61 -24.66
C LEU A 207 -7.57 -1.05 -23.28
N VAL A 208 -6.26 -0.81 -23.08
CA VAL A 208 -5.77 -0.20 -21.82
C VAL A 208 -6.43 1.15 -21.58
N LYS A 209 -6.54 1.99 -22.62
CA LYS A 209 -7.24 3.28 -22.53
C LYS A 209 -8.72 3.12 -22.16
N GLN A 210 -9.39 2.10 -22.67
CA GLN A 210 -10.78 1.81 -22.30
C GLN A 210 -10.89 1.36 -20.85
N ILE A 211 -9.99 0.46 -20.40
CA ILE A 211 -9.92 0.06 -18.98
C ILE A 211 -9.74 1.31 -18.12
N HIS A 212 -8.70 2.07 -18.36
CA HIS A 212 -8.39 3.29 -17.58
C HIS A 212 -9.58 4.27 -17.50
N LYS A 213 -10.29 4.44 -18.61
CA LYS A 213 -11.43 5.37 -18.70
C LYS A 213 -12.64 4.96 -17.87
N CYS A 214 -12.96 3.65 -17.80
CA CYS A 214 -14.19 3.17 -17.19
C CYS A 214 -13.98 2.31 -15.95
N PHE A 215 -12.72 2.01 -15.57
CA PHE A 215 -12.43 1.23 -14.39
C PHE A 215 -13.01 1.89 -13.13
N ASN A 216 -13.86 1.14 -12.45
CA ASN A 216 -14.36 1.49 -11.14
C ASN A 216 -14.59 0.21 -10.33
N TYR A 217 -14.69 0.33 -9.02
CA TYR A 217 -14.94 -0.81 -8.16
C TYR A 217 -15.80 -0.42 -6.95
N GLU A 218 -16.39 -1.43 -6.36
CA GLU A 218 -17.15 -1.33 -5.12
C GLU A 218 -16.93 -2.61 -4.31
N ILE A 219 -16.37 -2.49 -3.12
CA ILE A 219 -16.25 -3.61 -2.20
C ILE A 219 -17.63 -3.92 -1.63
N LYS A 220 -18.10 -5.16 -1.81
CA LYS A 220 -19.42 -5.60 -1.37
C LYS A 220 -19.39 -6.15 0.05
N ASP A 221 -18.58 -7.17 0.25
CA ASP A 221 -18.41 -7.85 1.51
C ASP A 221 -17.00 -8.43 1.61
N ALA A 222 -16.60 -8.78 2.82
CA ALA A 222 -15.37 -9.47 3.09
C ALA A 222 -15.57 -10.46 4.24
N THR A 223 -14.96 -11.63 4.12
CA THR A 223 -14.91 -12.64 5.17
C THR A 223 -13.46 -12.95 5.48
N ASP A 224 -13.11 -12.85 6.76
CA ASP A 224 -11.80 -13.18 7.29
C ASP A 224 -11.88 -14.48 8.08
N HIS A 225 -11.05 -15.45 7.72
CA HIS A 225 -10.94 -16.76 8.36
C HIS A 225 -9.61 -16.93 9.13
N GLY A 226 -8.87 -15.84 9.33
CA GLY A 226 -7.58 -15.79 10.02
C GLY A 226 -6.39 -16.07 9.11
N TYR A 227 -6.32 -17.25 8.49
CA TYR A 227 -5.25 -17.61 7.54
C TYR A 227 -5.65 -17.41 6.06
N THR A 228 -6.91 -17.26 5.80
CA THR A 228 -7.48 -17.02 4.48
C THR A 228 -8.52 -15.93 4.56
N ALA A 229 -8.71 -15.20 3.48
CA ALA A 229 -9.76 -14.20 3.38
C ALA A 229 -10.39 -14.22 1.99
N ASN A 230 -11.67 -13.84 1.93
CA ASN A 230 -12.39 -13.61 0.69
C ASN A 230 -12.97 -12.20 0.69
N VAL A 231 -12.78 -11.46 -0.40
CA VAL A 231 -13.39 -10.14 -0.59
C VAL A 231 -14.13 -10.11 -1.92
N ASN A 232 -15.41 -9.89 -1.89
CA ASN A 232 -16.21 -9.72 -3.09
C ASN A 232 -16.17 -8.26 -3.57
N VAL A 233 -15.72 -8.06 -4.80
CA VAL A 233 -15.58 -6.75 -5.41
C VAL A 233 -16.40 -6.69 -6.69
N ALA A 234 -17.31 -5.73 -6.78
CA ALA A 234 -17.97 -5.43 -8.04
C ALA A 234 -17.08 -4.49 -8.87
N VAL A 235 -16.50 -5.02 -9.93
CA VAL A 235 -15.62 -4.30 -10.85
C VAL A 235 -16.42 -3.81 -12.05
N THR A 236 -16.29 -2.52 -12.36
CA THR A 236 -16.83 -1.93 -13.58
C THR A 236 -15.71 -1.76 -14.60
N SER A 237 -15.92 -2.26 -15.79
CA SER A 237 -15.00 -2.12 -16.93
C SER A 237 -15.79 -1.84 -18.20
N PHE A 238 -15.13 -1.80 -19.35
CA PHE A 238 -15.81 -1.68 -20.63
C PHE A 238 -16.66 -2.94 -20.93
N ASP A 239 -17.74 -2.77 -21.67
CA ASP A 239 -18.57 -3.88 -22.13
C ASP A 239 -18.00 -4.45 -23.43
N SER A 240 -17.36 -5.62 -23.33
CA SER A 240 -16.75 -6.32 -24.46
C SER A 240 -17.80 -6.82 -25.47
N ALA A 241 -18.98 -7.21 -24.99
CA ALA A 241 -20.07 -7.66 -25.88
C ALA A 241 -20.52 -6.52 -26.80
N SER A 242 -20.66 -5.31 -26.28
CA SER A 242 -21.00 -4.12 -27.08
C SER A 242 -19.90 -3.75 -28.08
N ILE A 243 -18.63 -4.01 -27.77
CA ILE A 243 -17.51 -3.80 -28.71
C ILE A 243 -17.61 -4.83 -29.85
N LEU A 244 -17.77 -6.10 -29.51
CA LEU A 244 -17.88 -7.19 -30.49
C LEU A 244 -19.07 -7.03 -31.42
N GLU A 245 -20.26 -6.71 -30.89
CA GLU A 245 -21.47 -6.46 -31.69
C GLU A 245 -21.25 -5.37 -32.75
N LYS A 246 -20.62 -4.26 -32.34
CA LYS A 246 -20.32 -3.15 -33.26
C LYS A 246 -19.28 -3.53 -34.31
N TYR A 247 -18.25 -4.26 -33.90
CA TYR A 247 -17.23 -4.79 -34.79
C TYR A 247 -17.81 -5.73 -35.82
N GLU A 248 -18.54 -6.78 -35.39
CA GLU A 248 -19.16 -7.78 -36.26
C GLU A 248 -20.13 -7.11 -37.22
N THR A 249 -20.99 -6.20 -36.75
CA THR A 249 -21.93 -5.46 -37.60
C THR A 249 -21.23 -4.68 -38.73
N LYS A 250 -20.07 -4.09 -38.47
CA LYS A 250 -19.31 -3.38 -39.50
C LYS A 250 -18.60 -4.32 -40.44
N LEU A 251 -18.01 -5.36 -39.90
CA LEU A 251 -17.27 -6.36 -40.67
C LEU A 251 -18.23 -7.10 -41.64
N ASP A 252 -19.39 -7.57 -41.19
CA ASP A 252 -20.38 -8.25 -42.01
C ASP A 252 -20.86 -7.36 -43.18
N LYS A 253 -21.12 -6.07 -42.90
CA LYS A 253 -21.49 -5.09 -43.93
C LYS A 253 -20.40 -4.97 -44.98
N TYR A 254 -19.15 -4.85 -44.58
CA TYR A 254 -18.01 -4.75 -45.50
C TYR A 254 -17.81 -6.02 -46.28
N LEU A 255 -17.88 -7.20 -45.66
CA LEU A 255 -17.70 -8.49 -46.32
C LEU A 255 -18.75 -8.76 -47.39
N ALA A 256 -19.93 -8.16 -47.29
CA ALA A 256 -21.00 -8.21 -48.29
C ALA A 256 -20.77 -7.29 -49.50
N THR A 257 -19.68 -6.50 -49.53
CA THR A 257 -19.40 -5.56 -50.61
C THR A 257 -18.46 -6.15 -51.67
N PRO A 258 -18.51 -5.69 -52.93
CA PRO A 258 -17.50 -6.02 -53.92
C PRO A 258 -16.08 -5.60 -53.55
N GLU A 259 -15.94 -4.56 -52.76
CA GLU A 259 -14.65 -4.05 -52.25
C GLU A 259 -13.90 -5.13 -51.46
N ALA A 260 -14.59 -5.86 -50.61
CA ALA A 260 -13.99 -6.96 -49.84
C ALA A 260 -13.42 -8.09 -50.69
N VAL A 261 -13.97 -8.29 -51.92
CA VAL A 261 -13.42 -9.23 -52.88
C VAL A 261 -12.16 -8.69 -53.55
N ILE A 262 -12.16 -7.39 -53.87
CA ILE A 262 -11.05 -6.70 -54.52
C ILE A 262 -9.85 -6.58 -53.56
N ASP A 263 -10.08 -6.31 -52.29
CA ASP A 263 -9.06 -6.13 -51.26
C ASP A 263 -8.28 -7.42 -50.94
N GLY A 264 -8.82 -8.58 -51.29
CA GLY A 264 -8.17 -9.86 -51.04
C GLY A 264 -8.09 -10.18 -49.54
N GLU A 265 -7.23 -11.12 -49.15
CA GLU A 265 -7.10 -11.59 -47.79
C GLU A 265 -6.44 -10.53 -46.88
N GLU A 266 -5.34 -9.95 -47.34
CA GLU A 266 -4.59 -8.92 -46.60
C GLU A 266 -5.44 -7.66 -46.32
N GLY A 267 -6.17 -7.19 -47.36
CA GLY A 267 -7.04 -6.04 -47.20
C GLY A 267 -8.21 -6.29 -46.25
N ARG A 268 -8.80 -7.50 -46.31
CA ARG A 268 -9.85 -7.89 -45.35
C ARG A 268 -9.33 -7.94 -43.90
N LEU A 269 -8.10 -8.43 -43.70
CA LEU A 269 -7.48 -8.45 -42.36
C LEU A 269 -7.25 -7.03 -41.85
N ALA A 270 -6.68 -6.18 -42.68
CA ALA A 270 -6.46 -4.77 -42.31
C ALA A 270 -7.77 -4.04 -41.94
N LYS A 271 -8.84 -4.28 -42.74
CA LYS A 271 -10.18 -3.71 -42.45
C LYS A 271 -10.80 -4.28 -41.17
N SER A 272 -10.62 -5.55 -40.91
CA SER A 272 -11.06 -6.21 -39.69
C SER A 272 -10.41 -5.54 -38.46
N GLN A 273 -9.10 -5.34 -38.45
CA GLN A 273 -8.35 -4.71 -37.39
C GLN A 273 -8.75 -3.22 -37.22
N GLU A 274 -8.95 -2.49 -38.35
CA GLU A 274 -9.46 -1.09 -38.31
C GLU A 274 -10.84 -1.02 -37.62
N TYR A 275 -11.77 -1.91 -37.98
CA TYR A 275 -13.13 -1.91 -37.39
C TYR A 275 -13.13 -2.30 -35.92
N LEU A 276 -12.28 -3.25 -35.52
CA LEU A 276 -12.11 -3.62 -34.12
C LEU A 276 -11.56 -2.44 -33.31
N LEU A 277 -10.51 -1.80 -33.82
CA LEU A 277 -9.91 -0.64 -33.18
C LEU A 277 -10.90 0.54 -33.03
N ASP A 278 -11.70 0.79 -34.09
CA ASP A 278 -12.74 1.81 -34.04
C ASP A 278 -13.86 1.46 -33.03
N ALA A 279 -14.28 0.20 -33.00
CA ALA A 279 -15.26 -0.29 -32.01
C ALA A 279 -14.76 -0.10 -30.57
N ILE A 280 -13.48 -0.40 -30.30
CA ILE A 280 -12.85 -0.19 -29.00
C ILE A 280 -12.77 1.31 -28.65
N LYS A 281 -12.21 2.14 -29.54
CA LYS A 281 -11.99 3.58 -29.31
C LYS A 281 -13.31 4.33 -29.05
N ASN A 282 -14.37 3.94 -29.74
CA ASN A 282 -15.70 4.59 -29.65
C ASN A 282 -16.65 3.90 -28.67
N ASN A 283 -16.20 2.91 -27.89
CA ASN A 283 -17.05 2.26 -26.91
C ASN A 283 -17.36 3.24 -25.76
N LYS A 284 -18.64 3.27 -25.36
CA LYS A 284 -19.15 4.00 -24.19
C LYS A 284 -19.89 3.09 -23.21
N ALA A 285 -20.14 1.86 -23.61
CA ALA A 285 -20.83 0.89 -22.78
C ALA A 285 -19.88 0.31 -21.72
N THR A 286 -20.41 0.10 -20.53
CA THR A 286 -19.71 -0.51 -19.40
C THR A 286 -20.49 -1.70 -18.88
N SER A 287 -19.78 -2.69 -18.37
CA SER A 287 -20.34 -3.83 -17.65
C SER A 287 -19.83 -3.86 -16.22
N LYS A 288 -20.61 -4.42 -15.30
CA LYS A 288 -20.27 -4.63 -13.90
C LYS A 288 -20.25 -6.12 -13.61
N THR A 289 -19.15 -6.62 -13.07
CA THR A 289 -18.94 -8.03 -12.76
C THR A 289 -18.52 -8.17 -11.32
N ASP A 290 -19.11 -9.11 -10.59
CA ASP A 290 -18.67 -9.45 -9.23
C ASP A 290 -17.51 -10.42 -9.32
N VAL A 291 -16.40 -10.05 -8.69
CA VAL A 291 -15.14 -10.79 -8.68
C VAL A 291 -14.79 -11.14 -7.24
N PRO A 292 -14.75 -12.42 -6.88
CA PRO A 292 -14.18 -12.85 -5.61
C PRO A 292 -12.65 -12.75 -5.68
N ILE A 293 -12.06 -12.20 -4.63
CA ILE A 293 -10.62 -12.14 -4.42
C ILE A 293 -10.32 -12.97 -3.19
N ASP A 294 -9.60 -14.07 -3.36
CA ASP A 294 -9.20 -15.01 -2.33
C ASP A 294 -7.69 -14.91 -2.06
N TRP A 295 -7.25 -15.02 -0.79
CA TRP A 295 -5.86 -15.16 -0.37
C TRP A 295 -5.70 -15.89 0.97
#